data_08a62168687cd81f18abbb1b1a98383c
#
_entry.id   08a62168687cd81f18abbb1b1a98383c
#
_cell.length_a   1.000
_cell.length_b   1.000
_cell.length_c   1.000
_cell.angle_alpha   90.00
_cell.angle_beta   90.00
_cell.angle_gamma   90.00
#
_symmetry.space_group_name_H-M   'P 1'
#
loop_
_entity.id
_entity.type
_entity.pdbx_description
1 polymer ?
#
loop_
_entity_poly.entity_id
_entity_poly.type
_entity_poly.pdbx_seq_one_letter_code
_entity_poly.pdbx_strand_id
1 'polypeptide(L)'
;DLDGVLDNGEGTIAANGNIVLYSDNINNRSGKISTTQGNTQLTTRHELENSQGNIVAGGSLSLQVASLRNQHGQLIAAQGDLAMSSEGGLDNREGVLAANGNIKLDADNLINHGGKISAAQGDVQLTARHGVDNSQGNIIASGDIRLRAQNLNNRHGQVGSAQRGSVNLTTSGLLDNQQGTITAVDALRIQSAAVDNRQGELQSGGNLNITIHNRGLDNRQGQIVSAAALDIAGVNLVLANTGGTLLAASKLILDADSLSGDGEVLSQGDMSLTLRQAFHHAGRIIANGNLQWNLSGLGLINQGVISVGQVLNLYVAKLDNRQEGEISSGENHFTVNGELVNRGLIDGGLTHIVATTLTNIGSGRLYGDAVALQVATLTNAAENGVAATIAARA
;
A
#
# COMPACT_ATOMS: atom_id res chain seq x y z
N ASP A 1 -38.70 25.03 10.01
CA ASP A 1 -38.42 25.31 8.59
C ASP A 1 -38.22 26.81 8.41
N LEU A 2 -37.12 27.17 7.77
CA LEU A 2 -36.80 28.56 7.41
C LEU A 2 -36.59 28.60 5.90
N ASP A 3 -37.46 29.31 5.19
CA ASP A 3 -37.20 29.69 3.81
C ASP A 3 -36.22 30.88 3.83
N GLY A 4 -34.92 30.58 3.70
CA GLY A 4 -33.88 31.59 3.76
C GLY A 4 -32.63 31.13 4.53
N VAL A 5 -31.92 32.10 5.11
CA VAL A 5 -30.67 31.87 5.83
C VAL A 5 -30.94 31.78 7.34
N LEU A 6 -30.45 30.70 7.96
CA LEU A 6 -30.29 30.66 9.40
C LEU A 6 -28.90 31.21 9.72
N ASP A 7 -28.84 32.39 10.32
CA ASP A 7 -27.58 33.00 10.75
C ASP A 7 -27.38 32.78 12.26
N ASN A 8 -26.39 31.96 12.61
CA ASN A 8 -25.90 31.73 13.96
C ASN A 8 -24.41 32.11 14.06
N GLY A 9 -23.96 33.04 13.20
CA GLY A 9 -22.58 33.54 13.27
C GLY A 9 -22.28 34.13 14.65
N GLU A 10 -21.22 33.61 15.31
CA GLU A 10 -20.83 33.93 16.71
C GLU A 10 -21.95 33.64 17.74
N GLY A 11 -23.11 33.14 17.33
CA GLY A 11 -24.25 32.82 18.17
C GLY A 11 -24.22 31.43 18.79
N THR A 12 -25.25 31.15 19.60
CA THR A 12 -25.41 29.83 20.22
C THR A 12 -26.84 29.32 20.08
N ILE A 13 -26.98 28.11 19.53
CA ILE A 13 -28.21 27.34 19.53
C ILE A 13 -27.94 26.09 20.38
N ALA A 14 -28.69 25.91 21.47
CA ALA A 14 -28.49 24.80 22.39
C ALA A 14 -29.81 24.18 22.83
N ALA A 15 -29.80 22.84 23.03
CA ALA A 15 -30.92 22.09 23.56
C ALA A 15 -30.42 20.93 24.42
N ASN A 16 -31.25 20.47 25.37
CA ASN A 16 -31.00 19.21 26.10
C ASN A 16 -31.36 17.99 25.24
N GLY A 17 -32.45 18.09 24.48
CA GLY A 17 -32.93 17.07 23.57
C GLY A 17 -32.44 17.31 22.12
N ASN A 18 -33.21 16.85 21.14
CA ASN A 18 -32.84 16.91 19.73
C ASN A 18 -32.89 18.35 19.20
N ILE A 19 -32.01 18.64 18.25
CA ILE A 19 -32.07 19.80 17.36
C ILE A 19 -32.35 19.30 15.95
N VAL A 20 -33.34 19.88 15.29
CA VAL A 20 -33.67 19.65 13.88
C VAL A 20 -33.83 20.99 13.19
N LEU A 21 -32.97 21.28 12.21
CA LEU A 21 -32.97 22.55 11.46
C LEU A 21 -33.07 22.27 9.96
N TYR A 22 -33.97 22.97 9.32
CA TYR A 22 -34.14 23.03 7.86
C TYR A 22 -34.02 24.46 7.40
N SER A 23 -33.12 24.74 6.44
CA SER A 23 -32.90 26.10 5.93
C SER A 23 -32.32 26.05 4.51
N ASP A 24 -32.39 27.15 3.78
CA ASP A 24 -31.66 27.25 2.51
C ASP A 24 -30.14 27.25 2.75
N ASN A 25 -29.69 28.03 3.71
CA ASN A 25 -28.30 28.05 4.17
C ASN A 25 -28.25 28.11 5.69
N ILE A 26 -27.20 27.52 6.29
CA ILE A 26 -26.88 27.68 7.69
C ILE A 26 -25.49 28.32 7.79
N ASN A 27 -25.43 29.50 8.37
CA ASN A 27 -24.20 30.17 8.77
C ASN A 27 -23.97 29.89 10.28
N ASN A 28 -22.98 29.11 10.62
CA ASN A 28 -22.53 28.87 11.99
C ASN A 28 -21.04 29.25 12.16
N ARG A 29 -20.59 30.23 11.40
CA ARG A 29 -19.20 30.71 11.48
C ARG A 29 -18.90 31.22 12.87
N SER A 30 -17.87 30.69 13.52
CA SER A 30 -17.51 30.96 14.93
C SER A 30 -18.67 30.76 15.92
N GLY A 31 -19.79 30.17 15.47
CA GLY A 31 -20.98 29.92 16.27
C GLY A 31 -20.97 28.53 16.92
N LYS A 32 -21.98 28.27 17.74
CA LYS A 32 -22.18 27.02 18.41
C LYS A 32 -23.58 26.48 18.20
N ILE A 33 -23.69 25.22 17.72
CA ILE A 33 -24.93 24.43 17.72
C ILE A 33 -24.68 23.19 18.57
N SER A 34 -25.44 22.98 19.66
CA SER A 34 -25.15 21.86 20.56
C SER A 34 -26.38 21.22 21.19
N THR A 35 -26.35 19.89 21.31
CA THR A 35 -27.28 19.14 22.16
C THR A 35 -26.51 18.44 23.27
N THR A 36 -27.14 18.33 24.48
CA THR A 36 -26.51 17.68 25.62
C THR A 36 -26.63 16.15 25.54
N GLN A 37 -27.83 15.62 25.22
CA GLN A 37 -28.11 14.18 25.12
C GLN A 37 -28.77 13.80 23.78
N GLY A 38 -29.32 14.77 23.05
CA GLY A 38 -30.09 14.54 21.84
C GLY A 38 -29.25 14.42 20.58
N ASN A 39 -29.90 14.03 19.51
CA ASN A 39 -29.35 14.02 18.17
C ASN A 39 -29.45 15.42 17.55
N THR A 40 -28.55 15.72 16.62
CA THR A 40 -28.64 16.93 15.81
C THR A 40 -28.80 16.55 14.35
N GLN A 41 -29.82 17.08 13.70
CA GLN A 41 -30.08 16.93 12.27
C GLN A 41 -30.11 18.32 11.61
N LEU A 42 -29.24 18.52 10.63
CA LEU A 42 -29.19 19.75 9.85
C LEU A 42 -29.40 19.43 8.37
N THR A 43 -30.34 20.12 7.76
CA THR A 43 -30.62 20.00 6.33
C THR A 43 -30.55 21.37 5.68
N THR A 44 -29.71 21.50 4.64
CA THR A 44 -29.64 22.76 3.85
C THR A 44 -29.81 22.45 2.37
N ARG A 45 -30.50 23.33 1.65
CA ARG A 45 -30.59 23.28 0.19
C ARG A 45 -29.29 23.68 -0.50
N HIS A 46 -28.47 24.49 0.16
CA HIS A 46 -27.20 25.00 -0.36
C HIS A 46 -26.06 24.72 0.63
N GLU A 47 -25.56 25.70 1.32
CA GLU A 47 -24.33 25.59 2.09
C GLU A 47 -24.58 25.52 3.61
N LEU A 48 -23.79 24.67 4.28
CA LEU A 48 -23.51 24.74 5.72
C LEU A 48 -22.12 25.33 5.91
N GLU A 49 -22.06 26.57 6.39
CA GLU A 49 -20.83 27.26 6.76
C GLU A 49 -20.59 27.06 8.26
N ASN A 50 -19.54 26.30 8.63
CA ASN A 50 -19.13 26.03 10.01
C ASN A 50 -17.66 26.35 10.26
N SER A 51 -17.07 27.25 9.46
CA SER A 51 -15.66 27.63 9.68
C SER A 51 -15.48 28.26 11.06
N GLN A 52 -14.50 27.73 11.81
CA GLN A 52 -14.24 28.08 13.22
C GLN A 52 -15.43 27.82 14.18
N GLY A 53 -16.52 27.27 13.67
CA GLY A 53 -17.72 26.97 14.44
C GLY A 53 -17.71 25.56 15.06
N ASN A 54 -18.61 25.35 16.01
CA ASN A 54 -18.76 24.07 16.69
C ASN A 54 -20.19 23.53 16.55
N ILE A 55 -20.34 22.35 15.97
CA ILE A 55 -21.58 21.60 15.95
C ILE A 55 -21.34 20.30 16.72
N VAL A 56 -21.97 20.17 17.91
CA VAL A 56 -21.77 19.05 18.81
C VAL A 56 -23.12 18.42 19.14
N ALA A 57 -23.34 17.20 18.69
CA ALA A 57 -24.48 16.40 19.10
C ALA A 57 -24.10 15.51 20.30
N GLY A 58 -24.87 15.53 21.38
CA GLY A 58 -24.73 14.57 22.49
C GLY A 58 -24.94 13.13 22.04
N GLY A 59 -25.89 12.90 21.13
CA GLY A 59 -26.12 11.64 20.42
C GLY A 59 -25.45 11.61 19.06
N SER A 60 -26.23 11.32 18.01
CA SER A 60 -25.78 11.26 16.60
C SER A 60 -25.91 12.62 15.92
N LEU A 61 -25.02 12.86 14.94
CA LEU A 61 -25.04 14.04 14.07
C LEU A 61 -25.34 13.60 12.63
N SER A 62 -26.41 14.14 12.06
CA SER A 62 -26.81 13.90 10.68
C SER A 62 -26.87 15.18 9.88
N LEU A 63 -26.15 15.21 8.77
CA LEU A 63 -26.06 16.35 7.89
C LEU A 63 -26.50 15.97 6.46
N GLN A 64 -27.45 16.71 5.91
CA GLN A 64 -27.86 16.63 4.52
C GLN A 64 -27.72 18.01 3.90
N VAL A 65 -26.67 18.24 3.15
CA VAL A 65 -26.27 19.59 2.70
C VAL A 65 -25.83 19.55 1.24
N ALA A 66 -26.00 20.64 0.50
CA ALA A 66 -25.41 20.69 -0.85
C ALA A 66 -23.90 20.85 -0.77
N SER A 67 -23.37 21.61 0.17
CA SER A 67 -21.94 21.72 0.45
C SER A 67 -21.66 22.03 1.92
N LEU A 68 -20.47 21.66 2.40
CA LEU A 68 -20.00 21.94 3.75
C LEU A 68 -18.66 22.66 3.74
N ARG A 69 -18.57 23.76 4.49
CA ARG A 69 -17.29 24.34 4.92
C ARG A 69 -17.10 24.17 6.42
N ASN A 70 -16.07 23.44 6.80
CA ASN A 70 -15.71 23.16 8.21
C ASN A 70 -14.23 23.52 8.49
N GLN A 71 -13.74 24.58 7.85
CA GLN A 71 -12.34 25.01 8.03
C GLN A 71 -12.10 25.45 9.48
N HIS A 72 -11.12 24.82 10.16
CA HIS A 72 -10.86 25.00 11.60
C HIS A 72 -12.09 24.77 12.50
N GLY A 73 -13.19 24.23 11.95
CA GLY A 73 -14.44 23.97 12.67
C GLY A 73 -14.50 22.54 13.21
N GLN A 74 -15.53 22.28 14.02
CA GLN A 74 -15.73 20.95 14.61
C GLN A 74 -17.16 20.46 14.36
N LEU A 75 -17.26 19.21 13.92
CA LEU A 75 -18.49 18.43 13.82
C LEU A 75 -18.31 17.17 14.66
N ILE A 76 -19.06 17.05 15.78
CA ILE A 76 -18.84 15.99 16.75
C ILE A 76 -20.17 15.30 17.09
N ALA A 77 -20.19 13.96 16.98
CA ALA A 77 -21.21 13.09 17.54
C ALA A 77 -20.62 12.41 18.81
N ALA A 78 -20.96 12.95 19.98
CA ALA A 78 -20.26 12.61 21.23
C ALA A 78 -20.51 11.16 21.69
N GLN A 79 -21.70 10.59 21.45
CA GLN A 79 -22.04 9.21 21.84
C GLN A 79 -22.52 8.36 20.68
N GLY A 80 -22.87 8.96 19.54
CA GLY A 80 -23.45 8.29 18.38
C GLY A 80 -22.58 8.33 17.14
N ASP A 81 -23.25 8.21 16.00
CA ASP A 81 -22.66 8.21 14.66
C ASP A 81 -22.67 9.62 14.06
N LEU A 82 -21.72 9.88 13.16
CA LEU A 82 -21.72 11.04 12.27
C LEU A 82 -22.04 10.57 10.86
N ALA A 83 -23.14 11.01 10.32
CA ALA A 83 -23.55 10.74 8.95
C ALA A 83 -23.68 12.05 8.17
N MET A 84 -23.06 12.10 7.01
CA MET A 84 -23.17 13.25 6.12
C MET A 84 -23.34 12.81 4.67
N SER A 85 -24.28 13.47 4.00
CA SER A 85 -24.45 13.39 2.54
C SER A 85 -24.37 14.81 1.97
N SER A 86 -23.50 14.98 0.97
CA SER A 86 -23.33 16.23 0.24
C SER A 86 -23.36 15.98 -1.25
N GLU A 87 -24.12 16.79 -1.99
CA GLU A 87 -24.11 16.74 -3.46
C GLU A 87 -22.85 17.38 -4.06
N GLY A 88 -22.21 18.30 -3.33
CA GLY A 88 -20.98 18.99 -3.69
C GLY A 88 -19.81 18.63 -2.78
N GLY A 89 -18.96 19.64 -2.52
CA GLY A 89 -17.72 19.45 -1.76
C GLY A 89 -17.91 19.45 -0.24
N LEU A 90 -17.04 18.71 0.43
CA LEU A 90 -16.79 18.79 1.86
C LEU A 90 -15.39 19.35 2.09
N ASP A 91 -15.31 20.52 2.71
CA ASP A 91 -14.06 21.17 3.07
C ASP A 91 -13.84 21.09 4.58
N ASN A 92 -12.94 20.20 5.01
CA ASN A 92 -12.54 20.00 6.41
C ASN A 92 -11.06 20.39 6.62
N ARG A 93 -10.56 21.39 5.91
CA ARG A 93 -9.17 21.83 6.12
C ARG A 93 -8.95 22.27 7.55
N GLU A 94 -7.96 21.65 8.20
CA GLU A 94 -7.61 21.89 9.61
C GLU A 94 -8.79 21.75 10.59
N GLY A 95 -9.92 21.20 10.11
CA GLY A 95 -11.12 20.95 10.90
C GLY A 95 -11.19 19.53 11.48
N VAL A 96 -12.21 19.29 12.28
CA VAL A 96 -12.43 18.02 12.96
C VAL A 96 -13.81 17.46 12.65
N LEU A 97 -13.85 16.23 12.15
CA LEU A 97 -15.03 15.37 12.06
C LEU A 97 -14.81 14.19 13.01
N ALA A 98 -15.59 14.12 14.09
CA ALA A 98 -15.40 13.07 15.08
C ALA A 98 -16.73 12.42 15.50
N ALA A 99 -16.68 11.11 15.71
CA ALA A 99 -17.78 10.35 16.28
C ALA A 99 -17.27 9.34 17.32
N ASN A 100 -18.08 9.06 18.34
CA ASN A 100 -17.82 7.89 19.17
C ASN A 100 -18.14 6.61 18.42
N GLY A 101 -19.24 6.57 17.66
CA GLY A 101 -19.65 5.49 16.79
C GLY A 101 -19.01 5.57 15.40
N ASN A 102 -19.79 5.27 14.38
CA ASN A 102 -19.32 5.24 12.99
C ASN A 102 -19.31 6.64 12.35
N ILE A 103 -18.46 6.81 11.36
CA ILE A 103 -18.49 7.97 10.46
C ILE A 103 -18.82 7.49 9.05
N LYS A 104 -19.86 8.08 8.45
CA LYS A 104 -20.22 7.87 7.05
C LYS A 104 -20.29 9.20 6.34
N LEU A 105 -19.42 9.40 5.35
CA LEU A 105 -19.36 10.61 4.53
C LEU A 105 -19.54 10.24 3.06
N ASP A 106 -20.44 10.93 2.40
CA ASP A 106 -20.67 10.85 0.95
C ASP A 106 -20.63 12.27 0.38
N ALA A 107 -19.69 12.54 -0.53
CA ALA A 107 -19.47 13.86 -1.11
C ALA A 107 -18.97 13.77 -2.57
N ASP A 108 -19.02 14.87 -3.28
CA ASP A 108 -18.40 14.99 -4.60
C ASP A 108 -16.87 15.02 -4.48
N ASN A 109 -16.37 15.89 -3.62
CA ASN A 109 -14.96 15.98 -3.23
C ASN A 109 -14.85 16.12 -1.71
N LEU A 110 -13.80 15.52 -1.13
CA LEU A 110 -13.46 15.67 0.28
C LEU A 110 -12.06 16.26 0.41
N ILE A 111 -11.97 17.43 1.05
CA ILE A 111 -10.70 18.07 1.40
C ILE A 111 -10.52 17.97 2.90
N ASN A 112 -9.55 17.13 3.35
CA ASN A 112 -9.15 16.94 4.73
C ASN A 112 -7.68 17.35 4.96
N HIS A 113 -7.18 18.30 4.18
CA HIS A 113 -5.80 18.79 4.33
C HIS A 113 -5.56 19.34 5.74
N GLY A 114 -4.58 18.77 6.47
CA GLY A 114 -4.31 19.10 7.87
C GLY A 114 -5.45 18.78 8.84
N GLY A 115 -6.59 18.27 8.36
CA GLY A 115 -7.78 18.00 9.14
C GLY A 115 -7.80 16.61 9.77
N LYS A 116 -8.80 16.36 10.60
CA LYS A 116 -8.98 15.09 11.31
C LYS A 116 -10.37 14.51 11.08
N ILE A 117 -10.43 13.23 10.70
CA ILE A 117 -11.63 12.39 10.66
C ILE A 117 -11.39 11.22 11.59
N SER A 118 -12.20 11.06 12.67
CA SER A 118 -11.90 10.08 13.70
C SER A 118 -13.15 9.40 14.28
N ALA A 119 -13.26 8.08 14.08
CA ALA A 119 -14.26 7.22 14.72
C ALA A 119 -13.63 6.49 15.93
N ALA A 120 -14.07 6.85 17.15
CA ALA A 120 -13.39 6.40 18.38
C ALA A 120 -13.66 4.94 18.73
N GLN A 121 -14.81 4.38 18.38
CA GLN A 121 -15.20 2.97 18.61
C GLN A 121 -15.76 2.30 17.37
N GLY A 122 -16.03 3.05 16.29
CA GLY A 122 -16.68 2.58 15.08
C GLY A 122 -15.76 2.54 13.85
N ASP A 123 -16.43 2.42 12.72
CA ASP A 123 -15.85 2.35 11.39
C ASP A 123 -15.87 3.74 10.73
N VAL A 124 -15.01 3.93 9.72
CA VAL A 124 -15.06 5.08 8.81
C VAL A 124 -15.38 4.61 7.40
N GLN A 125 -16.45 5.10 6.83
CA GLN A 125 -16.83 4.91 5.44
C GLN A 125 -16.83 6.25 4.71
N LEU A 126 -15.96 6.40 3.71
CA LEU A 126 -15.84 7.57 2.87
C LEU A 126 -16.12 7.20 1.41
N THR A 127 -16.99 7.97 0.78
CA THR A 127 -17.21 7.90 -0.67
C THR A 127 -17.07 9.29 -1.26
N ALA A 128 -16.14 9.46 -2.19
CA ALA A 128 -16.00 10.71 -2.95
C ALA A 128 -16.06 10.39 -4.46
N ARG A 129 -16.92 11.08 -5.20
CA ARG A 129 -17.07 10.84 -6.64
C ARG A 129 -15.78 11.18 -7.40
N HIS A 130 -15.09 12.25 -7.01
CA HIS A 130 -13.85 12.68 -7.61
C HIS A 130 -12.65 12.37 -6.71
N GLY A 131 -12.36 13.15 -5.72
CA GLY A 131 -11.13 12.98 -4.97
C GLY A 131 -11.27 13.14 -3.46
N VAL A 132 -10.32 12.51 -2.77
CA VAL A 132 -10.05 12.72 -1.34
C VAL A 132 -8.65 13.32 -1.22
N ASP A 133 -8.57 14.51 -0.67
CA ASP A 133 -7.30 15.13 -0.28
C ASP A 133 -7.13 14.99 1.24
N ASN A 134 -6.32 14.04 1.68
CA ASN A 134 -5.91 13.83 3.06
C ASN A 134 -4.44 14.24 3.29
N SER A 135 -3.91 15.13 2.46
CA SER A 135 -2.53 15.58 2.65
C SER A 135 -2.34 16.23 4.02
N GLN A 136 -1.32 15.80 4.76
CA GLN A 136 -1.05 16.20 6.14
C GLN A 136 -2.22 15.94 7.12
N GLY A 137 -3.32 15.31 6.67
CA GLY A 137 -4.50 15.04 7.46
C GLY A 137 -4.51 13.62 8.03
N ASN A 138 -5.49 13.37 8.91
CA ASN A 138 -5.64 12.08 9.57
C ASN A 138 -7.05 11.52 9.36
N ILE A 139 -7.15 10.26 8.91
CA ILE A 139 -8.37 9.48 8.83
C ILE A 139 -8.15 8.21 9.67
N ILE A 140 -8.74 8.17 10.87
CA ILE A 140 -8.50 7.11 11.85
C ILE A 140 -9.83 6.49 12.30
N ALA A 141 -9.90 5.17 12.31
CA ALA A 141 -11.01 4.43 12.89
C ALA A 141 -10.51 3.44 13.94
N SER A 142 -11.32 3.15 14.95
CA SER A 142 -11.06 2.03 15.85
C SER A 142 -11.31 0.69 15.17
N GLY A 143 -12.30 0.66 14.25
CA GLY A 143 -12.70 -0.46 13.41
C GLY A 143 -12.18 -0.35 11.97
N ASP A 144 -13.02 -0.73 11.02
CA ASP A 144 -12.71 -0.74 9.61
C ASP A 144 -12.67 0.65 8.99
N ILE A 145 -11.81 0.83 7.97
CA ILE A 145 -11.87 1.97 7.06
C ILE A 145 -12.21 1.47 5.65
N ARG A 146 -13.24 2.06 5.05
CA ARG A 146 -13.59 1.86 3.64
C ARG A 146 -13.60 3.21 2.95
N LEU A 147 -12.67 3.40 2.01
CA LEU A 147 -12.56 4.63 1.22
C LEU A 147 -12.69 4.31 -0.27
N ARG A 148 -13.59 5.01 -0.94
CA ARG A 148 -13.77 4.94 -2.39
C ARG A 148 -13.70 6.33 -2.99
N ALA A 149 -12.81 6.51 -3.98
CA ALA A 149 -12.64 7.80 -4.67
C ALA A 149 -12.10 7.59 -6.09
N GLN A 150 -12.11 8.64 -6.90
CA GLN A 150 -11.32 8.63 -8.13
C GLN A 150 -9.82 8.68 -7.80
N ASN A 151 -9.41 9.60 -6.93
CA ASN A 151 -8.05 9.73 -6.47
C ASN A 151 -8.00 9.88 -4.94
N LEU A 152 -6.93 9.41 -4.33
CA LEU A 152 -6.60 9.67 -2.92
C LEU A 152 -5.21 10.30 -2.85
N ASN A 153 -5.15 11.53 -2.35
CA ASN A 153 -3.91 12.19 -1.96
C ASN A 153 -3.72 12.02 -0.45
N ASN A 154 -2.75 11.19 -0.03
CA ASN A 154 -2.37 10.97 1.36
C ASN A 154 -0.92 11.41 1.63
N ARG A 155 -0.43 12.40 0.90
CA ARG A 155 0.94 12.91 1.10
C ARG A 155 1.14 13.44 2.51
N HIS A 156 2.15 12.94 3.23
CA HIS A 156 2.41 13.26 4.63
C HIS A 156 1.19 13.03 5.56
N GLY A 157 0.13 12.38 5.06
CA GLY A 157 -1.08 12.11 5.80
C GLY A 157 -1.09 10.71 6.41
N GLN A 158 -2.10 10.44 7.20
CA GLN A 158 -2.32 9.14 7.82
C GLN A 158 -3.73 8.61 7.54
N VAL A 159 -3.80 7.33 7.14
CA VAL A 159 -5.05 6.57 7.07
C VAL A 159 -4.83 5.28 7.85
N GLY A 160 -5.61 5.01 8.91
CA GLY A 160 -5.34 3.81 9.68
C GLY A 160 -6.43 3.34 10.62
N SER A 161 -6.51 2.01 10.79
CA SER A 161 -7.25 1.40 11.89
C SER A 161 -6.35 1.38 13.15
N ALA A 162 -6.95 1.64 14.34
CA ALA A 162 -6.17 1.89 15.55
C ALA A 162 -6.20 0.76 16.57
N GLN A 163 -7.31 0.03 16.69
CA GLN A 163 -7.46 -1.06 17.68
C GLN A 163 -7.74 -2.40 17.03
N ARG A 164 -8.49 -2.40 15.94
CA ARG A 164 -8.91 -3.54 15.14
C ARG A 164 -9.29 -3.05 13.75
N GLY A 165 -9.56 -3.98 12.86
CA GLY A 165 -10.17 -3.70 11.58
C GLY A 165 -9.22 -3.59 10.41
N SER A 166 -9.82 -3.71 9.26
CA SER A 166 -9.16 -3.69 7.98
C SER A 166 -9.26 -2.31 7.33
N VAL A 167 -8.29 -1.97 6.50
CA VAL A 167 -8.34 -0.79 5.65
C VAL A 167 -8.52 -1.23 4.20
N ASN A 168 -9.61 -0.78 3.57
CA ASN A 168 -9.93 -1.08 2.19
C ASN A 168 -10.00 0.23 1.39
N LEU A 169 -9.04 0.42 0.50
CA LEU A 169 -8.93 1.60 -0.36
C LEU A 169 -9.20 1.20 -1.80
N THR A 170 -10.15 1.87 -2.44
CA THR A 170 -10.46 1.67 -3.85
C THR A 170 -10.40 3.02 -4.57
N THR A 171 -9.44 3.15 -5.49
CA THR A 171 -9.34 4.33 -6.34
C THR A 171 -9.35 3.92 -7.81
N SER A 172 -10.09 4.64 -8.66
CA SER A 172 -10.07 4.41 -10.10
C SER A 172 -8.88 5.10 -10.80
N GLY A 173 -8.21 6.02 -10.12
CA GLY A 173 -7.03 6.75 -10.55
C GLY A 173 -5.83 6.50 -9.64
N LEU A 174 -5.19 7.56 -9.16
CA LEU A 174 -3.98 7.51 -8.34
C LEU A 174 -4.29 7.43 -6.85
N LEU A 175 -3.60 6.53 -6.15
CA LEU A 175 -3.36 6.59 -4.71
C LEU A 175 -1.96 7.14 -4.50
N ASP A 176 -1.86 8.36 -3.99
CA ASP A 176 -0.61 9.03 -3.69
C ASP A 176 -0.36 9.00 -2.17
N ASN A 177 0.60 8.17 -1.76
CA ASN A 177 1.03 7.99 -0.36
C ASN A 177 2.49 8.44 -0.15
N GLN A 178 2.96 9.40 -0.93
CA GLN A 178 4.33 9.89 -0.76
C GLN A 178 4.54 10.44 0.66
N GLN A 179 5.51 9.89 1.38
CA GLN A 179 5.83 10.25 2.78
C GLN A 179 4.60 10.12 3.71
N GLY A 180 3.54 9.47 3.27
CA GLY A 180 2.35 9.19 4.07
C GLY A 180 2.36 7.79 4.66
N THR A 181 1.42 7.53 5.54
CA THR A 181 1.30 6.24 6.24
C THR A 181 -0.12 5.69 6.06
N ILE A 182 -0.22 4.44 5.62
CA ILE A 182 -1.47 3.69 5.57
C ILE A 182 -1.29 2.41 6.35
N THR A 183 -2.04 2.25 7.45
CA THR A 183 -1.89 1.12 8.35
C THR A 183 -3.21 0.41 8.63
N ALA A 184 -3.18 -0.93 8.68
CA ALA A 184 -4.30 -1.73 9.12
C ALA A 184 -3.87 -2.68 10.25
N VAL A 185 -4.68 -2.79 11.31
CA VAL A 185 -4.43 -3.76 12.37
C VAL A 185 -4.66 -5.18 11.85
N ASP A 186 -5.71 -5.37 11.04
CA ASP A 186 -6.01 -6.66 10.41
C ASP A 186 -5.47 -6.71 8.98
N ALA A 187 -6.30 -6.51 7.97
CA ALA A 187 -5.90 -6.61 6.56
C ALA A 187 -5.87 -5.25 5.88
N LEU A 188 -4.87 -5.01 5.03
CA LEU A 188 -4.83 -3.87 4.12
C LEU A 188 -5.10 -4.33 2.70
N ARG A 189 -6.10 -3.73 2.05
CA ARG A 189 -6.43 -3.98 0.66
C ARG A 189 -6.44 -2.68 -0.12
N ILE A 190 -5.66 -2.65 -1.19
CA ILE A 190 -5.56 -1.50 -2.10
C ILE A 190 -5.92 -1.98 -3.50
N GLN A 191 -6.90 -1.34 -4.10
CA GLN A 191 -7.26 -1.48 -5.51
C GLN A 191 -7.14 -0.11 -6.15
N SER A 192 -6.23 0.05 -7.10
CA SER A 192 -5.92 1.36 -7.70
C SER A 192 -5.47 1.21 -9.15
N ALA A 193 -5.63 2.27 -9.94
CA ALA A 193 -4.97 2.30 -11.26
C ALA A 193 -3.46 2.47 -11.12
N ALA A 194 -3.00 3.24 -10.13
CA ALA A 194 -1.59 3.43 -9.79
C ALA A 194 -1.42 3.72 -8.30
N VAL A 195 -0.26 3.36 -7.74
CA VAL A 195 0.13 3.69 -6.37
C VAL A 195 1.50 4.37 -6.37
N ASP A 196 1.59 5.52 -5.74
CA ASP A 196 2.86 6.20 -5.45
C ASP A 196 3.11 6.11 -3.94
N ASN A 197 4.02 5.23 -3.53
CA ASN A 197 4.43 5.02 -2.14
C ASN A 197 5.88 5.45 -1.90
N ARG A 198 6.39 6.41 -2.66
CA ARG A 198 7.76 6.90 -2.47
C ARG A 198 7.97 7.46 -1.07
N GLN A 199 8.95 6.91 -0.34
CA GLN A 199 9.23 7.28 1.05
C GLN A 199 8.01 7.12 1.99
N GLY A 200 6.94 6.45 1.53
CA GLY A 200 5.73 6.20 2.30
C GLY A 200 5.72 4.80 2.91
N GLU A 201 4.73 4.55 3.73
CA GLU A 201 4.55 3.28 4.44
C GLU A 201 3.16 2.70 4.18
N LEU A 202 3.11 1.45 3.74
CA LEU A 202 1.92 0.60 3.68
C LEU A 202 2.14 -0.58 4.60
N GLN A 203 1.38 -0.67 5.69
CA GLN A 203 1.58 -1.69 6.71
C GLN A 203 0.29 -2.42 7.07
N SER A 204 0.39 -3.73 7.29
CA SER A 204 -0.72 -4.57 7.71
C SER A 204 -0.31 -5.54 8.81
N GLY A 205 -1.10 -5.65 9.85
CA GLY A 205 -0.96 -6.68 10.89
C GLY A 205 -1.43 -8.07 10.44
N GLY A 206 -2.25 -8.14 9.37
CA GLY A 206 -2.63 -9.36 8.66
C GLY A 206 -2.15 -9.35 7.21
N ASN A 207 -2.97 -9.86 6.30
CA ASN A 207 -2.62 -9.89 4.88
C ASN A 207 -2.64 -8.49 4.26
N LEU A 208 -1.69 -8.23 3.36
CA LEU A 208 -1.64 -7.03 2.53
C LEU A 208 -1.81 -7.42 1.07
N ASN A 209 -2.84 -6.88 0.41
CA ASN A 209 -3.10 -7.14 -1.00
C ASN A 209 -3.12 -5.82 -1.77
N ILE A 210 -2.31 -5.71 -2.81
CA ILE A 210 -2.27 -4.57 -3.73
C ILE A 210 -2.61 -5.06 -5.14
N THR A 211 -3.69 -4.56 -5.69
CA THR A 211 -4.09 -4.84 -7.07
C THR A 211 -4.01 -3.56 -7.90
N ILE A 212 -3.17 -3.56 -8.92
CA ILE A 212 -2.95 -2.45 -9.83
C ILE A 212 -3.58 -2.76 -11.20
N HIS A 213 -4.40 -1.84 -11.70
CA HIS A 213 -5.20 -2.14 -12.90
C HIS A 213 -4.61 -1.65 -14.22
N ASN A 214 -3.73 -0.64 -14.26
CA ASN A 214 -3.27 -0.10 -15.55
C ASN A 214 -1.97 0.69 -15.55
N ARG A 215 -1.31 0.90 -14.41
CA ARG A 215 -0.14 1.77 -14.36
C ARG A 215 0.96 1.13 -13.51
N GLY A 216 1.52 1.83 -12.57
CA GLY A 216 2.65 1.34 -11.80
C GLY A 216 2.44 1.40 -10.29
N LEU A 217 3.33 0.73 -9.61
CA LEU A 217 3.56 0.88 -8.18
C LEU A 217 4.98 1.43 -8.00
N ASP A 218 5.06 2.67 -7.52
CA ASP A 218 6.33 3.30 -7.19
C ASP A 218 6.58 3.19 -5.68
N ASN A 219 7.50 2.31 -5.29
CA ASN A 219 7.90 2.08 -3.89
C ASN A 219 9.35 2.52 -3.63
N ARG A 220 9.86 3.47 -4.40
CA ARG A 220 11.24 3.95 -4.18
C ARG A 220 11.42 4.55 -2.80
N GLN A 221 12.37 4.02 -2.02
CA GLN A 221 12.62 4.38 -0.63
C GLN A 221 11.38 4.20 0.29
N GLY A 222 10.32 3.55 -0.18
CA GLY A 222 9.11 3.27 0.58
C GLY A 222 9.14 1.88 1.21
N GLN A 223 8.17 1.63 2.08
CA GLN A 223 8.01 0.34 2.76
C GLN A 223 6.62 -0.24 2.51
N ILE A 224 6.56 -1.51 2.15
CA ILE A 224 5.34 -2.30 2.04
C ILE A 224 5.54 -3.54 2.91
N VAL A 225 4.85 -3.59 4.05
CA VAL A 225 5.10 -4.58 5.10
C VAL A 225 3.82 -5.28 5.49
N SER A 226 3.83 -6.60 5.44
CA SER A 226 2.75 -7.46 5.92
C SER A 226 3.24 -8.37 7.05
N ALA A 227 2.54 -8.39 8.17
CA ALA A 227 2.81 -9.35 9.24
C ALA A 227 2.25 -10.76 8.93
N ALA A 228 1.64 -10.94 7.75
CA ALA A 228 1.21 -12.23 7.21
C ALA A 228 1.64 -12.35 5.74
N ALA A 229 0.71 -12.56 4.81
CA ALA A 229 1.02 -12.65 3.39
C ALA A 229 0.97 -11.28 2.71
N LEU A 230 1.92 -11.04 1.80
CA LEU A 230 1.95 -9.90 0.89
C LEU A 230 1.69 -10.40 -0.53
N ASP A 231 0.64 -9.86 -1.15
CA ASP A 231 0.27 -10.17 -2.53
C ASP A 231 0.19 -8.86 -3.34
N ILE A 232 1.05 -8.74 -4.34
CA ILE A 232 1.10 -7.59 -5.26
C ILE A 232 0.90 -8.13 -6.67
N ALA A 233 -0.20 -7.75 -7.29
CA ALA A 233 -0.53 -8.22 -8.62
C ALA A 233 -1.14 -7.10 -9.48
N GLY A 234 -0.93 -7.21 -10.80
CA GLY A 234 -1.58 -6.30 -11.73
C GLY A 234 -1.29 -6.59 -13.20
N VAL A 235 -2.24 -6.21 -14.04
CA VAL A 235 -2.04 -6.23 -15.50
C VAL A 235 -1.21 -5.00 -15.88
N ASN A 236 -0.12 -5.22 -16.63
CA ASN A 236 0.87 -4.20 -17.01
C ASN A 236 1.51 -3.50 -15.78
N LEU A 237 1.64 -4.23 -14.67
CA LEU A 237 2.23 -3.68 -13.46
C LEU A 237 3.74 -3.46 -13.63
N VAL A 238 4.16 -2.21 -13.58
CA VAL A 238 5.56 -1.81 -13.46
C VAL A 238 5.83 -1.45 -12.00
N LEU A 239 6.68 -2.22 -11.33
CA LEU A 239 7.07 -1.98 -9.94
C LEU A 239 8.48 -1.39 -9.88
N ALA A 240 8.59 -0.17 -9.35
CA ALA A 240 9.88 0.46 -9.03
C ALA A 240 10.15 0.36 -7.53
N ASN A 241 11.27 -0.29 -7.14
CA ASN A 241 11.63 -0.55 -5.73
C ASN A 241 13.06 -0.14 -5.38
N THR A 242 13.60 0.91 -6.02
CA THR A 242 14.96 1.40 -5.70
C THR A 242 15.05 1.86 -4.25
N GLY A 243 15.92 1.24 -3.45
CA GLY A 243 16.06 1.51 -2.02
C GLY A 243 14.79 1.26 -1.19
N GLY A 244 13.76 0.66 -1.77
CA GLY A 244 12.51 0.33 -1.10
C GLY A 244 12.50 -1.09 -0.54
N THR A 245 11.53 -1.38 0.32
CA THR A 245 11.37 -2.70 0.96
C THR A 245 9.98 -3.27 0.71
N LEU A 246 9.94 -4.54 0.27
CA LEU A 246 8.76 -5.39 0.27
C LEU A 246 9.00 -6.50 1.29
N LEU A 247 8.17 -6.62 2.32
CA LEU A 247 8.37 -7.62 3.39
C LEU A 247 7.06 -8.35 3.70
N ALA A 248 7.13 -9.68 3.70
CA ALA A 248 6.07 -10.56 4.18
C ALA A 248 6.56 -11.47 5.30
N ALA A 249 5.79 -11.61 6.38
CA ALA A 249 6.14 -12.53 7.46
C ALA A 249 5.78 -13.99 7.17
N SER A 250 4.91 -14.28 6.18
CA SER A 250 4.57 -15.68 5.87
C SER A 250 4.80 -16.05 4.41
N LYS A 251 4.27 -15.28 3.47
CA LYS A 251 4.37 -15.56 2.04
C LYS A 251 4.37 -14.25 1.24
N LEU A 252 5.26 -14.15 0.25
CA LEU A 252 5.26 -13.04 -0.71
C LEU A 252 4.91 -13.56 -2.11
N ILE A 253 3.93 -12.93 -2.73
CA ILE A 253 3.57 -13.14 -4.13
C ILE A 253 3.73 -11.81 -4.87
N LEU A 254 4.52 -11.81 -5.93
CA LEU A 254 4.63 -10.70 -6.87
C LEU A 254 4.35 -11.19 -8.28
N ASP A 255 3.29 -10.68 -8.88
CA ASP A 255 2.93 -10.92 -10.27
C ASP A 255 2.88 -9.58 -11.02
N ALA A 256 3.95 -9.28 -11.78
CA ALA A 256 4.18 -7.99 -12.42
C ALA A 256 4.74 -8.16 -13.83
N ASP A 257 4.60 -7.13 -14.65
CA ASP A 257 5.30 -7.05 -15.93
C ASP A 257 6.79 -6.85 -15.71
N SER A 258 7.15 -5.91 -14.84
CA SER A 258 8.55 -5.65 -14.51
C SER A 258 8.74 -5.23 -13.06
N LEU A 259 9.90 -5.58 -12.54
CA LEU A 259 10.47 -5.08 -11.29
C LEU A 259 11.76 -4.34 -11.62
N SER A 260 12.00 -3.21 -10.98
CA SER A 260 13.24 -2.43 -11.17
C SER A 260 13.75 -1.87 -9.84
N GLY A 261 15.06 -1.63 -9.78
CA GLY A 261 15.75 -1.06 -8.63
C GLY A 261 16.55 -2.09 -7.83
N ASP A 262 17.25 -1.59 -6.83
CA ASP A 262 18.19 -2.29 -5.95
C ASP A 262 17.60 -2.51 -4.54
N GLY A 263 16.29 -2.39 -4.38
CA GLY A 263 15.61 -2.57 -3.11
C GLY A 263 15.55 -4.02 -2.65
N GLU A 264 14.88 -4.21 -1.52
CA GLU A 264 14.75 -5.50 -0.87
C GLU A 264 13.38 -6.14 -1.16
N VAL A 265 13.37 -7.45 -1.41
CA VAL A 265 12.18 -8.29 -1.53
C VAL A 265 12.35 -9.48 -0.58
N LEU A 266 11.63 -9.45 0.53
CA LEU A 266 11.90 -10.31 1.68
C LEU A 266 10.65 -11.11 2.08
N SER A 267 10.78 -12.41 2.26
CA SER A 267 9.75 -13.28 2.84
C SER A 267 10.34 -14.12 3.97
N GLN A 268 9.69 -14.13 5.13
CA GLN A 268 10.08 -15.07 6.20
C GLN A 268 9.61 -16.51 5.93
N GLY A 269 8.77 -16.72 4.93
CA GLY A 269 8.35 -18.03 4.43
C GLY A 269 8.61 -18.16 2.93
N ASP A 270 7.64 -18.69 2.21
CA ASP A 270 7.74 -18.90 0.77
C ASP A 270 7.64 -17.60 -0.03
N MET A 271 8.22 -17.61 -1.23
CA MET A 271 8.12 -16.50 -2.19
C MET A 271 7.79 -17.02 -3.59
N SER A 272 6.97 -16.27 -4.30
CA SER A 272 6.65 -16.53 -5.71
C SER A 272 6.83 -15.23 -6.50
N LEU A 273 7.72 -15.23 -7.48
CA LEU A 273 7.98 -14.10 -8.37
C LEU A 273 7.64 -14.50 -9.80
N THR A 274 6.74 -13.75 -10.42
CA THR A 274 6.41 -13.86 -11.84
C THR A 274 6.66 -12.51 -12.50
N LEU A 275 7.62 -12.44 -13.41
CA LEU A 275 7.94 -11.24 -14.16
C LEU A 275 7.82 -11.52 -15.66
N ARG A 276 7.31 -10.55 -16.41
CA ARG A 276 7.08 -10.65 -17.88
C ARG A 276 8.11 -9.87 -18.69
N GLN A 277 9.10 -9.28 -18.05
CA GLN A 277 10.26 -8.62 -18.67
C GLN A 277 11.55 -9.11 -18.03
N ALA A 278 12.64 -8.99 -18.77
CA ALA A 278 13.98 -9.31 -18.25
C ALA A 278 14.31 -8.46 -17.03
N PHE A 279 14.97 -9.08 -16.04
CA PHE A 279 15.26 -8.43 -14.78
C PHE A 279 16.77 -8.32 -14.54
N HIS A 280 17.19 -7.12 -14.13
CA HIS A 280 18.53 -6.86 -13.63
C HIS A 280 18.43 -6.67 -12.10
N HIS A 281 18.91 -7.67 -11.39
CA HIS A 281 18.90 -7.70 -9.93
C HIS A 281 20.21 -7.14 -9.38
N ALA A 282 20.11 -6.14 -8.50
CA ALA A 282 21.24 -5.53 -7.81
C ALA A 282 21.01 -5.35 -6.29
N GLY A 283 19.83 -5.72 -5.79
CA GLY A 283 19.45 -5.60 -4.38
C GLY A 283 19.49 -6.93 -3.64
N ARG A 284 18.46 -7.18 -2.83
CA ARG A 284 18.34 -8.41 -2.03
C ARG A 284 16.98 -9.08 -2.25
N ILE A 285 17.00 -10.35 -2.64
CA ILE A 285 15.82 -11.23 -2.69
C ILE A 285 16.06 -12.36 -1.72
N ILE A 286 15.29 -12.41 -0.64
CA ILE A 286 15.48 -13.38 0.44
C ILE A 286 14.15 -14.07 0.75
N ALA A 287 14.13 -15.41 0.69
CA ALA A 287 13.03 -16.23 1.15
C ALA A 287 13.56 -17.27 2.15
N ASN A 288 13.02 -17.28 3.37
CA ASN A 288 13.42 -18.31 4.35
C ASN A 288 12.84 -19.69 4.02
N GLY A 289 11.71 -19.75 3.29
CA GLY A 289 11.13 -20.97 2.73
C GLY A 289 11.63 -21.25 1.31
N ASN A 290 10.70 -21.58 0.42
CA ASN A 290 10.96 -21.83 -1.01
C ASN A 290 10.82 -20.54 -1.84
N LEU A 291 11.59 -20.42 -2.91
CA LEU A 291 11.39 -19.42 -3.95
C LEU A 291 11.06 -20.09 -5.29
N GLN A 292 9.86 -19.81 -5.78
CA GLN A 292 9.46 -20.11 -7.15
C GLN A 292 9.62 -18.85 -7.99
N TRP A 293 10.56 -18.86 -8.94
CA TRP A 293 10.82 -17.69 -9.78
C TRP A 293 10.66 -18.03 -11.26
N ASN A 294 9.68 -17.41 -11.89
CA ASN A 294 9.36 -17.63 -13.28
C ASN A 294 9.70 -16.39 -14.13
N LEU A 295 10.70 -16.54 -14.97
CA LEU A 295 11.13 -15.59 -16.02
C LEU A 295 11.14 -16.31 -17.36
N SER A 296 10.17 -17.19 -17.63
CA SER A 296 10.15 -18.02 -18.83
C SER A 296 10.29 -17.17 -20.10
N GLY A 297 11.27 -17.52 -20.94
CA GLY A 297 11.57 -16.80 -22.17
C GLY A 297 12.39 -15.50 -22.00
N LEU A 298 12.78 -15.15 -20.77
CA LEU A 298 13.45 -13.89 -20.42
C LEU A 298 14.81 -14.12 -19.78
N GLY A 299 15.59 -13.05 -19.64
CA GLY A 299 16.91 -13.06 -19.02
C GLY A 299 16.88 -12.53 -17.57
N LEU A 300 17.74 -13.13 -16.73
CA LEU A 300 18.11 -12.63 -15.40
C LEU A 300 19.59 -12.26 -15.40
N ILE A 301 19.89 -11.01 -15.07
CA ILE A 301 21.23 -10.56 -14.70
C ILE A 301 21.26 -10.39 -13.20
N ASN A 302 22.14 -11.09 -12.50
CA ASN A 302 22.29 -10.99 -11.06
C ASN A 302 23.63 -10.33 -10.70
N GLN A 303 23.55 -9.21 -9.98
CA GLN A 303 24.65 -8.52 -9.32
C GLN A 303 24.39 -8.32 -7.82
N GLY A 304 23.24 -8.77 -7.33
CA GLY A 304 22.81 -8.70 -5.94
C GLY A 304 22.85 -10.05 -5.24
N VAL A 305 22.09 -10.15 -4.15
CA VAL A 305 22.00 -11.34 -3.32
C VAL A 305 20.62 -12.00 -3.49
N ILE A 306 20.61 -13.26 -3.89
CA ILE A 306 19.44 -14.14 -3.89
C ILE A 306 19.72 -15.24 -2.88
N SER A 307 19.00 -15.24 -1.75
CA SER A 307 19.19 -16.21 -0.68
C SER A 307 17.89 -16.93 -0.35
N VAL A 308 17.89 -18.26 -0.40
CA VAL A 308 16.69 -19.08 -0.20
C VAL A 308 16.98 -20.17 0.83
N GLY A 309 16.19 -20.21 1.89
CA GLY A 309 16.41 -21.16 2.99
C GLY A 309 16.19 -22.63 2.59
N GLN A 310 15.28 -22.87 1.66
CA GLN A 310 14.96 -24.23 1.21
C GLN A 310 15.26 -24.41 -0.29
N VAL A 311 14.25 -24.43 -1.13
CA VAL A 311 14.38 -24.75 -2.56
C VAL A 311 14.21 -23.50 -3.40
N LEU A 312 15.18 -23.22 -4.27
CA LEU A 312 15.11 -22.23 -5.33
C LEU A 312 14.79 -22.91 -6.67
N ASN A 313 13.57 -22.72 -7.17
CA ASN A 313 13.20 -23.11 -8.53
C ASN A 313 13.26 -21.87 -9.43
N LEU A 314 14.22 -21.84 -10.34
CA LEU A 314 14.44 -20.74 -11.26
C LEU A 314 14.23 -21.18 -12.72
N TYR A 315 13.28 -20.53 -13.42
CA TYR A 315 12.98 -20.76 -14.83
C TYR A 315 13.28 -19.52 -15.63
N VAL A 316 14.33 -19.56 -16.48
CA VAL A 316 14.78 -18.40 -17.30
C VAL A 316 15.24 -18.84 -18.68
N ALA A 317 15.25 -17.91 -19.64
CA ALA A 317 15.93 -18.15 -20.93
C ALA A 317 17.44 -18.01 -20.81
N LYS A 318 17.92 -17.01 -20.06
CA LYS A 318 19.34 -16.76 -19.81
C LYS A 318 19.56 -16.32 -18.37
N LEU A 319 20.68 -16.78 -17.78
CA LEU A 319 21.17 -16.34 -16.47
C LEU A 319 22.60 -15.83 -16.61
N ASP A 320 22.82 -14.55 -16.27
CA ASP A 320 24.14 -13.95 -16.12
C ASP A 320 24.36 -13.60 -14.65
N ASN A 321 25.02 -14.49 -13.90
CA ASN A 321 25.42 -14.26 -12.51
C ASN A 321 26.80 -13.60 -12.52
N ARG A 322 26.82 -12.28 -12.35
CA ARG A 322 28.02 -11.47 -12.45
C ARG A 322 28.92 -11.59 -11.23
N GLN A 323 30.09 -10.98 -11.26
CA GLN A 323 31.15 -11.14 -10.27
C GLN A 323 30.70 -10.87 -8.81
N GLU A 324 29.82 -9.89 -8.61
CA GLU A 324 29.27 -9.55 -7.28
C GLU A 324 27.97 -10.31 -6.96
N GLY A 325 27.45 -11.06 -7.94
CA GLY A 325 26.19 -11.79 -7.79
C GLY A 325 26.35 -13.02 -6.92
N GLU A 326 25.47 -13.16 -5.95
CA GLU A 326 25.37 -14.31 -5.08
C GLU A 326 23.99 -14.98 -5.22
N ILE A 327 23.99 -16.30 -5.42
CA ILE A 327 22.79 -17.14 -5.42
C ILE A 327 23.06 -18.28 -4.45
N SER A 328 22.36 -18.33 -3.32
CA SER A 328 22.52 -19.36 -2.31
C SER A 328 21.18 -19.96 -1.90
N SER A 329 21.12 -21.29 -1.74
CA SER A 329 19.90 -21.97 -1.28
C SER A 329 20.19 -23.31 -0.61
N GLY A 330 19.18 -23.90 0.05
CA GLY A 330 19.24 -25.30 0.44
C GLY A 330 19.39 -26.20 -0.78
N GLU A 331 18.55 -26.00 -1.80
CA GLU A 331 18.64 -26.69 -3.10
C GLU A 331 18.39 -25.69 -4.24
N ASN A 332 19.30 -25.65 -5.21
CA ASN A 332 19.15 -24.90 -6.46
C ASN A 332 18.64 -25.84 -7.56
N HIS A 333 17.49 -25.51 -8.16
CA HIS A 333 16.95 -26.14 -9.37
C HIS A 333 16.80 -25.10 -10.46
N PHE A 334 17.78 -25.02 -11.35
CA PHE A 334 17.79 -24.06 -12.44
C PHE A 334 17.43 -24.72 -13.77
N THR A 335 16.41 -24.21 -14.42
CA THR A 335 16.06 -24.54 -15.80
C THR A 335 16.33 -23.29 -16.65
N VAL A 336 17.43 -23.30 -17.38
CA VAL A 336 17.88 -22.23 -18.25
C VAL A 336 17.77 -22.70 -19.71
N ASN A 337 16.78 -22.19 -20.44
CA ASN A 337 16.52 -22.65 -21.81
C ASN A 337 17.66 -22.36 -22.80
N GLY A 338 18.59 -21.48 -22.46
CA GLY A 338 19.74 -21.08 -23.25
C GLY A 338 21.04 -21.11 -22.47
N GLU A 339 21.63 -19.96 -22.22
CA GLU A 339 22.96 -19.80 -21.65
C GLU A 339 22.91 -19.41 -20.17
N LEU A 340 23.73 -20.10 -19.35
CA LEU A 340 24.12 -19.69 -18.01
C LEU A 340 25.57 -19.26 -17.99
N VAL A 341 25.84 -17.99 -17.65
CA VAL A 341 27.19 -17.49 -17.39
C VAL A 341 27.33 -17.20 -15.91
N ASN A 342 28.35 -17.76 -15.27
CA ASN A 342 28.64 -17.52 -13.85
C ASN A 342 30.04 -16.94 -13.66
N ARG A 343 30.09 -15.72 -13.10
CA ARG A 343 31.29 -15.06 -12.59
C ARG A 343 31.21 -14.80 -11.09
N GLY A 344 30.04 -15.01 -10.48
CA GLY A 344 29.74 -14.85 -9.06
C GLY A 344 29.71 -16.18 -8.30
N LEU A 345 28.95 -16.20 -7.23
CA LEU A 345 28.73 -17.41 -6.42
C LEU A 345 27.37 -18.02 -6.76
N ILE A 346 27.35 -19.33 -7.00
CA ILE A 346 26.16 -20.18 -6.95
C ILE A 346 26.47 -21.33 -5.98
N ASP A 347 25.73 -21.40 -4.87
CA ASP A 347 25.97 -22.39 -3.82
C ASP A 347 24.65 -23.00 -3.31
N GLY A 348 24.67 -24.27 -2.95
CA GLY A 348 23.52 -24.98 -2.39
C GLY A 348 23.91 -26.32 -1.75
N GLY A 349 23.01 -26.93 -0.99
CA GLY A 349 23.16 -28.34 -0.64
C GLY A 349 23.16 -29.20 -1.92
N LEU A 350 22.12 -29.06 -2.74
CA LEU A 350 22.12 -29.57 -4.12
C LEU A 350 22.17 -28.37 -5.08
N THR A 351 23.06 -28.40 -6.07
CA THR A 351 23.04 -27.49 -7.20
C THR A 351 22.77 -28.28 -8.49
N HIS A 352 21.51 -28.25 -8.95
CA HIS A 352 21.04 -28.90 -10.16
C HIS A 352 20.77 -27.86 -11.24
N ILE A 353 21.49 -27.95 -12.36
CA ILE A 353 21.41 -27.02 -13.48
C ILE A 353 21.11 -27.77 -14.76
N VAL A 354 20.01 -27.39 -15.44
CA VAL A 354 19.67 -27.77 -16.79
C VAL A 354 19.84 -26.56 -17.68
N ALA A 355 20.77 -26.59 -18.65
CA ALA A 355 21.02 -25.48 -19.57
C ALA A 355 21.52 -25.98 -20.94
N THR A 356 21.38 -25.15 -22.00
CA THR A 356 22.05 -25.45 -23.25
C THR A 356 23.57 -25.24 -23.10
N THR A 357 23.98 -24.13 -22.53
CA THR A 357 25.38 -23.78 -22.31
C THR A 357 25.60 -23.33 -20.87
N LEU A 358 26.61 -23.88 -20.20
CA LEU A 358 27.10 -23.41 -18.89
C LEU A 358 28.54 -22.92 -19.05
N THR A 359 28.75 -21.65 -18.77
CA THR A 359 30.07 -21.00 -18.75
C THR A 359 30.35 -20.51 -17.34
N ASN A 360 31.18 -21.23 -16.60
CA ASN A 360 31.72 -20.83 -15.30
C ASN A 360 33.12 -20.27 -15.54
N ILE A 361 33.32 -18.97 -15.32
CA ILE A 361 34.53 -18.30 -15.81
C ILE A 361 35.05 -17.28 -14.79
N GLY A 362 36.37 -17.12 -14.73
CA GLY A 362 37.03 -16.13 -13.89
C GLY A 362 36.79 -16.36 -12.39
N SER A 363 36.19 -15.39 -11.71
CA SER A 363 35.81 -15.50 -10.29
C SER A 363 34.63 -16.44 -10.01
N GLY A 364 34.04 -17.07 -11.04
CA GLY A 364 32.87 -17.93 -10.90
C GLY A 364 33.11 -19.13 -9.97
N ARG A 365 32.22 -19.26 -9.00
CA ARG A 365 32.19 -20.35 -8.00
C ARG A 365 30.84 -21.03 -8.08
N LEU A 366 30.86 -22.31 -8.41
CA LEU A 366 29.67 -23.16 -8.46
C LEU A 366 29.89 -24.29 -7.49
N TYR A 367 29.16 -24.25 -6.36
CA TYR A 367 29.31 -25.18 -5.26
C TYR A 367 28.03 -25.93 -4.93
N GLY A 368 28.16 -27.04 -4.24
CA GLY A 368 27.09 -27.83 -3.65
C GLY A 368 27.67 -28.94 -2.78
N ASP A 369 26.87 -29.57 -1.91
CA ASP A 369 27.20 -30.88 -1.36
C ASP A 369 27.07 -31.93 -2.48
N ALA A 370 26.10 -31.69 -3.39
CA ALA A 370 26.00 -32.37 -4.67
C ALA A 370 25.85 -31.38 -5.82
N VAL A 371 26.53 -31.61 -6.93
CA VAL A 371 26.41 -30.81 -8.15
C VAL A 371 25.97 -31.72 -9.30
N ALA A 372 24.82 -31.43 -9.89
CA ALA A 372 24.25 -32.16 -11.03
C ALA A 372 24.07 -31.20 -12.20
N LEU A 373 24.78 -31.46 -13.31
CA LEU A 373 24.77 -30.61 -14.49
C LEU A 373 24.24 -31.39 -15.69
N GLN A 374 23.17 -30.94 -16.29
CA GLN A 374 22.63 -31.45 -17.54
C GLN A 374 22.75 -30.35 -18.62
N VAL A 375 23.89 -30.31 -19.29
CA VAL A 375 24.24 -29.26 -20.25
C VAL A 375 24.79 -29.84 -21.55
N ALA A 376 24.52 -29.19 -22.67
CA ALA A 376 25.10 -29.59 -23.96
C ALA A 376 26.59 -29.14 -24.09
N THR A 377 26.91 -27.98 -23.48
CA THR A 377 28.28 -27.45 -23.49
C THR A 377 28.63 -26.93 -22.10
N LEU A 378 29.76 -27.36 -21.54
CA LEU A 378 30.32 -26.87 -20.28
C LEU A 378 31.68 -26.24 -20.52
N THR A 379 31.83 -24.98 -20.09
CA THR A 379 33.11 -24.30 -20.02
C THR A 379 33.41 -23.93 -18.57
N ASN A 380 34.55 -24.39 -18.02
CA ASN A 380 35.05 -23.98 -16.69
C ASN A 380 36.48 -23.47 -16.89
N ALA A 381 36.68 -22.15 -16.97
CA ALA A 381 37.92 -21.56 -17.47
C ALA A 381 38.36 -20.34 -16.62
N ALA A 382 39.65 -20.05 -16.70
CA ALA A 382 40.19 -18.83 -16.13
C ALA A 382 39.83 -17.61 -17.02
N GLU A 383 39.67 -16.47 -16.38
CA GLU A 383 39.50 -15.15 -16.98
C GLU A 383 40.37 -14.15 -16.22
N ASN A 384 41.19 -13.36 -16.93
CA ASN A 384 42.08 -12.37 -16.34
C ASN A 384 43.00 -12.94 -15.22
N GLY A 385 43.48 -14.16 -15.41
CA GLY A 385 44.34 -14.84 -14.41
C GLY A 385 43.67 -15.42 -13.21
N VAL A 386 42.33 -15.33 -13.11
CA VAL A 386 41.53 -15.93 -12.03
C VAL A 386 40.88 -17.20 -12.54
N ALA A 387 41.05 -18.32 -11.84
CA ALA A 387 40.50 -19.62 -12.22
C ALA A 387 39.09 -19.82 -11.63
N ALA A 388 38.13 -20.20 -12.47
CA ALA A 388 36.81 -20.59 -12.02
C ALA A 388 36.83 -21.98 -11.32
N THR A 389 35.86 -22.23 -10.46
CA THR A 389 35.77 -23.47 -9.70
C THR A 389 34.34 -24.03 -9.79
N ILE A 390 34.26 -25.34 -10.07
CA ILE A 390 33.08 -26.18 -9.86
C ILE A 390 33.48 -27.27 -8.88
N ALA A 391 32.82 -27.36 -7.73
CA ALA A 391 33.19 -28.36 -6.71
C ALA A 391 31.98 -28.84 -5.91
N ALA A 392 31.96 -30.13 -5.61
CA ALA A 392 31.09 -30.68 -4.57
C ALA A 392 31.88 -30.77 -3.26
N ARG A 393 31.23 -30.46 -2.18
CA ARG A 393 31.78 -30.60 -0.82
C ARG A 393 31.71 -32.09 -0.43
N ALA A 394 32.72 -32.55 0.27
CA ALA A 394 32.78 -33.95 0.79
C ALA A 394 32.07 -34.06 2.14
#